data_ca684403f00ceb74e378831564c65ba3
#
_entry.id   ca684403f00ceb74e378831564c65ba3
#
_cell.length_a   1.000
_cell.length_b   1.000
_cell.length_c   1.000
_cell.angle_alpha   90.00
_cell.angle_beta   90.00
_cell.angle_gamma   90.00
#
_symmetry.space_group_name_H-M   'P 1'
#
loop_
_entity.id
_entity.type
_entity.pdbx_description
1 polymer ?
#
loop_
_entity_poly.entity_id
_entity_poly.type
_entity_poly.pdbx_seq_one_letter_code
_entity_poly.pdbx_strand_id
1 'polypeptide(L)'
;MSRIAILGGAGALGSALAARLARAGHEIWIGSRDPGRARDFAAALSNDLPGARIHGDGLIACAGQAEICVLTVPYAAHAETLALVKDALAGKILIDATVPLKPPKVGTVQLPVAGSAAVEGQALLGPQVRVVSALQNIGAEKLAAGQAVDGDVLVAADDAEAAALVCALLERIGLRAWHVGPLANSAAAEAMTSVLIQINRRYKRVQAGLRITGKAKTDGDSAQAGSSGVHIYPIRGLPLFAAGDDLAEALAQGLIANGQAPEDGDVVVVAQKAFSKVEGRARALSAVSLSPEGRDLARQTGKAEALSELILSESVEVMRVRENLIITRHRLGHVAANAGIDASNVGDQDGPETVLLWPQDPDASAAALRGALQARFGVRLAVIMSDSLGRAWRTGTLGTAIGVAGMNPIRDRRGEVDLFGRELKATLVAVADEIAAAASLVIGEAAEGVPAALVRGAVYQPAEDGAALDLLRPLEQDLFR
;
A
#
# COMPACT_ATOMS: atom_id res chain seq x y z
N MET A 1 21.28 10.24 -17.68
CA MET A 1 22.21 11.06 -16.88
C MET A 1 22.24 12.43 -17.52
N SER A 2 21.83 13.48 -16.78
CA SER A 2 21.69 14.86 -17.31
C SER A 2 22.61 15.80 -16.54
N ARG A 3 23.00 16.89 -17.17
CA ARG A 3 23.70 18.00 -16.51
C ARG A 3 22.67 18.99 -15.99
N ILE A 4 22.69 19.25 -14.67
CA ILE A 4 21.70 20.07 -14.00
C ILE A 4 22.39 21.22 -13.28
N ALA A 5 21.99 22.46 -13.56
CA ALA A 5 22.46 23.63 -12.82
C ALA A 5 21.42 24.02 -11.75
N ILE A 6 21.88 24.30 -10.54
CA ILE A 6 21.05 24.81 -9.45
C ILE A 6 21.47 26.25 -9.17
N LEU A 7 20.67 27.16 -9.67
CA LEU A 7 20.88 28.62 -9.52
C LEU A 7 20.38 29.06 -8.14
N GLY A 8 21.29 29.45 -7.27
CA GLY A 8 21.07 29.63 -5.84
C GLY A 8 21.35 28.36 -5.04
N GLY A 9 22.08 27.38 -5.60
CA GLY A 9 22.31 26.04 -5.09
C GLY A 9 23.00 25.95 -3.72
N ALA A 10 23.63 27.01 -3.22
CA ALA A 10 24.18 27.08 -1.86
C ALA A 10 23.14 27.49 -0.78
N GLY A 11 21.87 27.70 -1.16
CA GLY A 11 20.76 27.93 -0.23
C GLY A 11 20.15 26.60 0.29
N ALA A 12 19.28 26.67 1.32
CA ALA A 12 18.74 25.50 1.97
C ALA A 12 18.02 24.52 1.00
N LEU A 13 17.15 25.01 0.13
CA LEU A 13 16.45 24.19 -0.87
C LEU A 13 17.42 23.68 -1.94
N GLY A 14 18.26 24.58 -2.47
CA GLY A 14 19.21 24.24 -3.52
C GLY A 14 20.23 23.19 -3.10
N SER A 15 20.77 23.28 -1.88
CA SER A 15 21.75 22.33 -1.35
C SER A 15 21.15 20.94 -1.15
N ALA A 16 19.93 20.86 -0.60
CA ALA A 16 19.23 19.61 -0.40
C ALA A 16 18.90 18.92 -1.75
N LEU A 17 18.48 19.69 -2.74
CA LEU A 17 18.20 19.23 -4.09
C LEU A 17 19.47 18.76 -4.81
N ALA A 18 20.57 19.53 -4.70
CA ALA A 18 21.88 19.16 -5.25
C ALA A 18 22.35 17.80 -4.76
N ALA A 19 22.28 17.57 -3.45
CA ALA A 19 22.68 16.30 -2.85
C ALA A 19 21.82 15.13 -3.36
N ARG A 20 20.51 15.26 -3.48
CA ARG A 20 19.62 14.21 -3.99
C ARG A 20 19.87 13.89 -5.46
N LEU A 21 19.97 14.91 -6.30
CA LEU A 21 20.23 14.74 -7.73
C LEU A 21 21.62 14.14 -7.99
N ALA A 22 22.63 14.52 -7.22
CA ALA A 22 23.97 13.94 -7.29
C ALA A 22 23.97 12.45 -6.92
N ARG A 23 23.24 12.05 -5.84
CA ARG A 23 23.06 10.64 -5.45
C ARG A 23 22.31 9.83 -6.52
N ALA A 24 21.40 10.47 -7.26
CA ALA A 24 20.71 9.85 -8.40
C ALA A 24 21.57 9.75 -9.68
N GLY A 25 22.84 10.13 -9.62
CA GLY A 25 23.82 9.99 -10.69
C GLY A 25 23.82 11.13 -11.72
N HIS A 26 23.19 12.27 -11.43
CA HIS A 26 23.26 13.48 -12.28
C HIS A 26 24.56 14.26 -12.04
N GLU A 27 25.02 14.99 -13.07
CA GLU A 27 26.13 15.95 -12.95
C GLU A 27 25.56 17.30 -12.52
N ILE A 28 26.06 17.86 -11.42
CA ILE A 28 25.48 19.03 -10.76
C ILE A 28 26.39 20.24 -10.88
N TRP A 29 25.81 21.36 -11.28
CA TRP A 29 26.46 22.66 -11.37
C TRP A 29 25.82 23.63 -10.36
N ILE A 30 26.56 23.99 -9.31
CA ILE A 30 26.11 24.89 -8.25
C ILE A 30 26.37 26.31 -8.67
N GLY A 31 25.30 27.04 -9.00
CA GLY A 31 25.38 28.45 -9.41
C GLY A 31 25.15 29.40 -8.23
N SER A 32 26.04 30.37 -8.06
CA SER A 32 25.92 31.48 -7.08
C SER A 32 26.33 32.81 -7.66
N ARG A 33 25.84 33.94 -7.08
CA ARG A 33 26.33 35.25 -7.36
C ARG A 33 27.79 35.44 -6.92
N ASP A 34 28.20 34.67 -5.91
CA ASP A 34 29.58 34.51 -5.48
C ASP A 34 30.13 33.16 -5.96
N PRO A 35 30.98 33.16 -7.02
CA PRO A 35 31.58 31.94 -7.56
C PRO A 35 32.51 31.22 -6.57
N GLY A 36 33.15 31.93 -5.67
CA GLY A 36 34.00 31.37 -4.62
C GLY A 36 33.17 30.47 -3.69
N ARG A 37 32.10 31.03 -3.14
CA ARG A 37 31.16 30.31 -2.29
C ARG A 37 30.54 29.10 -2.99
N ALA A 38 30.27 29.20 -4.30
CA ALA A 38 29.75 28.06 -5.06
C ALA A 38 30.77 26.93 -5.15
N ARG A 39 32.05 27.26 -5.41
CA ARG A 39 33.15 26.26 -5.47
C ARG A 39 33.38 25.58 -4.12
N ASP A 40 33.43 26.37 -3.05
CA ASP A 40 33.63 25.84 -1.69
C ASP A 40 32.50 24.86 -1.32
N PHE A 41 31.25 25.26 -1.62
CA PHE A 41 30.09 24.39 -1.37
C PHE A 41 30.13 23.12 -2.22
N ALA A 42 30.47 23.22 -3.52
CA ALA A 42 30.57 22.05 -4.40
C ALA A 42 31.69 21.10 -3.94
N ALA A 43 32.83 21.62 -3.47
CA ALA A 43 33.91 20.79 -2.92
C ALA A 43 33.50 20.08 -1.63
N ALA A 44 32.81 20.76 -0.71
CA ALA A 44 32.29 20.15 0.51
C ALA A 44 31.29 19.02 0.18
N LEU A 45 30.33 19.26 -0.72
CA LEU A 45 29.35 18.27 -1.11
C LEU A 45 29.97 17.08 -1.88
N SER A 46 31.05 17.31 -2.64
CA SER A 46 31.79 16.24 -3.30
C SER A 46 32.52 15.34 -2.31
N ASN A 47 33.01 15.89 -1.20
CA ASN A 47 33.62 15.11 -0.12
C ASN A 47 32.58 14.21 0.58
N ASP A 48 31.36 14.71 0.77
CA ASP A 48 30.27 13.96 1.36
C ASP A 48 29.68 12.89 0.42
N LEU A 49 29.90 13.01 -0.88
CA LEU A 49 29.38 12.14 -1.94
C LEU A 49 30.50 11.66 -2.87
N PRO A 50 31.36 10.73 -2.45
CA PRO A 50 32.46 10.23 -3.27
C PRO A 50 31.98 9.66 -4.61
N GLY A 51 32.61 10.11 -5.70
CA GLY A 51 32.25 9.69 -7.07
C GLY A 51 31.15 10.53 -7.73
N ALA A 52 30.48 11.44 -7.02
CA ALA A 52 29.56 12.39 -7.63
C ALA A 52 30.31 13.49 -8.41
N ARG A 53 29.73 13.90 -9.56
CA ARG A 53 30.27 15.00 -10.36
C ARG A 53 29.56 16.30 -9.97
N ILE A 54 30.23 17.11 -9.18
CA ILE A 54 29.68 18.36 -8.64
C ILE A 54 30.67 19.50 -8.89
N HIS A 55 30.17 20.56 -9.52
CA HIS A 55 30.93 21.73 -9.89
C HIS A 55 30.29 22.98 -9.29
N GLY A 56 31.09 24.02 -9.03
CA GLY A 56 30.60 25.29 -8.51
C GLY A 56 31.17 26.43 -9.33
N ASP A 57 30.31 27.41 -9.71
CA ASP A 57 30.75 28.62 -10.41
C ASP A 57 29.66 29.71 -10.34
N GLY A 58 29.87 30.81 -11.11
CA GLY A 58 28.90 31.89 -11.30
C GLY A 58 27.61 31.38 -12.00
N LEU A 59 26.52 32.15 -11.80
CA LEU A 59 25.19 31.77 -12.31
C LEU A 59 25.18 31.55 -13.82
N ILE A 60 25.76 32.44 -14.61
CA ILE A 60 25.81 32.37 -16.09
C ILE A 60 26.60 31.13 -16.54
N ALA A 61 27.77 30.90 -15.95
CA ALA A 61 28.64 29.77 -16.29
C ALA A 61 27.93 28.44 -16.03
N CYS A 62 27.31 28.27 -14.86
CA CYS A 62 26.58 27.10 -14.51
C CYS A 62 25.35 26.87 -15.41
N ALA A 63 24.57 27.91 -15.68
CA ALA A 63 23.44 27.83 -16.60
C ALA A 63 23.88 27.41 -18.01
N GLY A 64 25.03 27.85 -18.48
CA GLY A 64 25.60 27.51 -19.78
C GLY A 64 25.95 26.01 -19.93
N GLN A 65 26.43 25.37 -18.85
CA GLN A 65 26.89 23.99 -18.84
C GLN A 65 25.73 22.94 -18.74
N ALA A 66 24.57 23.33 -18.28
CA ALA A 66 23.49 22.43 -17.98
C ALA A 66 22.42 22.35 -19.09
N GLU A 67 21.71 21.26 -19.15
CA GLU A 67 20.53 21.01 -19.99
C GLU A 67 19.24 21.44 -19.28
N ILE A 68 19.22 21.27 -17.95
CA ILE A 68 18.11 21.64 -17.08
C ILE A 68 18.67 22.59 -16.00
N CYS A 69 18.00 23.70 -15.78
CA CYS A 69 18.32 24.63 -14.72
C CYS A 69 17.23 24.66 -13.67
N VAL A 70 17.59 24.74 -12.39
CA VAL A 70 16.65 24.88 -11.28
C VAL A 70 16.91 26.21 -10.59
N LEU A 71 15.91 27.05 -10.49
CA LEU A 71 15.99 28.33 -9.80
C LEU A 71 15.48 28.19 -8.35
N THR A 72 16.38 28.41 -7.40
CA THR A 72 16.11 28.30 -5.95
C THR A 72 16.43 29.57 -5.19
N VAL A 73 16.24 30.73 -5.83
CA VAL A 73 16.51 32.03 -5.21
C VAL A 73 15.26 32.58 -4.51
N PRO A 74 15.42 33.49 -3.51
CA PRO A 74 14.29 34.23 -2.96
C PRO A 74 13.60 35.09 -4.04
N TYR A 75 12.27 35.27 -3.90
CA TYR A 75 11.48 36.05 -4.85
C TYR A 75 12.03 37.47 -5.10
N ALA A 76 12.59 38.13 -4.08
CA ALA A 76 13.21 39.44 -4.23
C ALA A 76 14.41 39.48 -5.23
N ALA A 77 15.04 38.33 -5.48
CA ALA A 77 16.15 38.20 -6.42
C ALA A 77 15.72 37.52 -7.75
N HIS A 78 14.46 37.13 -7.88
CA HIS A 78 13.96 36.35 -9.01
C HIS A 78 14.16 37.00 -10.36
N ALA A 79 13.59 38.20 -10.55
CA ALA A 79 13.63 38.92 -11.82
C ALA A 79 15.07 39.29 -12.24
N GLU A 80 15.88 39.76 -11.28
CA GLU A 80 17.28 40.09 -11.52
C GLU A 80 18.10 38.88 -11.94
N THR A 81 17.90 37.74 -11.24
CA THR A 81 18.62 36.48 -11.55
C THR A 81 18.22 35.96 -12.93
N LEU A 82 16.93 36.00 -13.26
CA LEU A 82 16.45 35.53 -14.59
C LEU A 82 16.98 36.42 -15.71
N ALA A 83 16.99 37.75 -15.53
CA ALA A 83 17.53 38.66 -16.51
C ALA A 83 19.03 38.39 -16.76
N LEU A 84 19.79 38.10 -15.69
CA LEU A 84 21.22 37.81 -15.76
C LEU A 84 21.55 36.55 -16.55
N VAL A 85 20.73 35.49 -16.42
CA VAL A 85 21.00 34.17 -17.02
C VAL A 85 20.18 33.89 -18.29
N LYS A 86 19.38 34.84 -18.75
CA LYS A 86 18.42 34.68 -19.86
C LYS A 86 19.05 34.04 -21.09
N ASP A 87 20.15 34.58 -21.58
CA ASP A 87 20.81 34.12 -22.79
C ASP A 87 21.36 32.67 -22.62
N ALA A 88 21.87 32.37 -21.43
CA ALA A 88 22.40 31.05 -21.10
C ALA A 88 21.29 29.99 -20.95
N LEU A 89 20.02 30.37 -20.79
CA LEU A 89 18.87 29.51 -20.67
C LEU A 89 18.19 29.21 -22.02
N ALA A 90 18.56 29.87 -23.10
CA ALA A 90 17.95 29.69 -24.41
C ALA A 90 17.96 28.18 -24.84
N GLY A 91 16.81 27.66 -25.24
CA GLY A 91 16.61 26.26 -25.64
C GLY A 91 16.52 25.25 -24.49
N LYS A 92 16.57 25.67 -23.23
CA LYS A 92 16.63 24.80 -22.06
C LYS A 92 15.30 24.76 -21.28
N ILE A 93 15.26 23.82 -20.33
CA ILE A 93 14.19 23.75 -19.32
C ILE A 93 14.66 24.49 -18.07
N LEU A 94 13.81 25.40 -17.57
CA LEU A 94 13.99 26.05 -16.27
C LEU A 94 12.93 25.54 -15.30
N ILE A 95 13.34 24.85 -14.25
CA ILE A 95 12.48 24.51 -13.11
C ILE A 95 12.49 25.70 -12.16
N ASP A 96 11.39 26.41 -12.05
CA ASP A 96 11.25 27.55 -11.13
C ASP A 96 10.60 27.10 -9.81
N ALA A 97 11.38 27.09 -8.74
CA ALA A 97 10.93 26.76 -7.39
C ALA A 97 10.63 28.00 -6.53
N THR A 98 10.60 29.17 -7.15
CA THR A 98 10.40 30.44 -6.44
C THR A 98 8.97 30.54 -5.92
N VAL A 99 8.86 31.10 -4.70
CA VAL A 99 7.56 31.44 -4.08
C VAL A 99 7.55 32.93 -3.76
N PRO A 100 6.49 33.69 -4.12
CA PRO A 100 6.42 35.13 -3.91
C PRO A 100 6.15 35.52 -2.45
N LEU A 101 7.03 35.06 -1.55
CA LEU A 101 6.96 35.36 -0.12
C LEU A 101 7.55 36.78 0.13
N LYS A 102 6.75 37.64 0.75
CA LYS A 102 7.15 39.03 1.13
C LYS A 102 7.18 39.17 2.65
N PRO A 103 8.35 39.08 3.30
CA PRO A 103 8.47 39.35 4.73
C PRO A 103 7.91 40.71 5.13
N PRO A 104 7.33 40.84 6.37
CA PRO A 104 7.20 39.84 7.40
C PRO A 104 5.96 38.93 7.25
N LYS A 105 5.06 39.16 6.27
CA LYS A 105 3.74 38.51 6.13
C LYS A 105 3.77 37.23 5.29
N VAL A 106 4.81 36.41 5.48
CA VAL A 106 5.01 35.18 4.67
C VAL A 106 3.89 34.09 4.83
N GLY A 107 3.10 34.15 5.88
CA GLY A 107 1.93 33.28 6.08
C GLY A 107 0.64 33.81 5.42
N THR A 108 0.73 34.88 4.63
CA THR A 108 -0.38 35.45 3.87
C THR A 108 -0.06 35.36 2.39
N VAL A 109 -1.00 34.84 1.58
CA VAL A 109 -0.84 34.74 0.14
C VAL A 109 -0.66 36.12 -0.49
N GLN A 110 0.39 36.29 -1.28
CA GLN A 110 0.74 37.55 -1.94
C GLN A 110 1.27 37.27 -3.35
N LEU A 111 0.36 36.85 -4.23
CA LEU A 111 0.72 36.57 -5.62
C LEU A 111 1.05 37.87 -6.39
N PRO A 112 1.96 37.82 -7.37
CA PRO A 112 2.22 38.92 -8.27
C PRO A 112 1.07 39.20 -9.24
N VAL A 113 1.09 40.33 -9.93
CA VAL A 113 0.05 40.74 -10.89
C VAL A 113 -0.09 39.75 -12.05
N ALA A 114 1.00 39.11 -12.46
CA ALA A 114 0.97 38.04 -13.48
C ALA A 114 0.34 36.73 -13.01
N GLY A 115 -0.04 36.63 -11.75
CA GLY A 115 -0.64 35.44 -11.15
C GLY A 115 0.34 34.56 -10.38
N SER A 116 1.58 34.42 -10.83
CA SER A 116 2.63 33.62 -10.17
C SER A 116 4.03 34.09 -10.54
N ALA A 117 5.01 33.73 -9.72
CA ALA A 117 6.43 34.00 -10.02
C ALA A 117 6.89 33.26 -11.28
N ALA A 118 6.43 32.02 -11.48
CA ALA A 118 6.79 31.25 -12.67
C ALA A 118 6.23 31.87 -13.96
N VAL A 119 5.02 32.43 -13.95
CA VAL A 119 4.45 33.16 -15.11
C VAL A 119 5.22 34.44 -15.35
N GLU A 120 5.62 35.21 -14.32
CA GLU A 120 6.52 36.34 -14.47
C GLU A 120 7.86 35.92 -15.08
N GLY A 121 8.42 34.80 -14.62
CA GLY A 121 9.64 34.23 -15.15
C GLY A 121 9.54 33.87 -16.63
N GLN A 122 8.46 33.23 -17.06
CA GLN A 122 8.23 32.92 -18.47
C GLN A 122 8.12 34.18 -19.33
N ALA A 123 7.42 35.21 -18.86
CA ALA A 123 7.29 36.46 -19.56
C ALA A 123 8.64 37.18 -19.74
N LEU A 124 9.51 37.14 -18.73
CA LEU A 124 10.86 37.74 -18.79
C LEU A 124 11.80 36.99 -19.73
N LEU A 125 11.74 35.65 -19.71
CA LEU A 125 12.65 34.80 -20.49
C LEU A 125 12.22 34.68 -21.96
N GLY A 126 10.93 34.81 -22.24
CA GLY A 126 10.36 34.62 -23.57
C GLY A 126 10.24 33.15 -23.99
N PRO A 127 9.78 32.88 -25.24
CA PRO A 127 9.39 31.54 -25.69
C PRO A 127 10.57 30.59 -25.93
N GLN A 128 11.80 31.08 -25.91
CA GLN A 128 13.00 30.24 -26.10
C GLN A 128 13.37 29.43 -24.85
N VAL A 129 12.73 29.68 -23.69
CA VAL A 129 12.95 28.94 -22.46
C VAL A 129 11.67 28.27 -22.05
N ARG A 130 11.73 26.97 -21.77
CA ARG A 130 10.57 26.19 -21.28
C ARG A 130 10.55 26.25 -19.76
N VAL A 131 9.68 27.09 -19.21
CA VAL A 131 9.54 27.24 -17.75
C VAL A 131 8.59 26.17 -17.20
N VAL A 132 9.04 25.48 -16.16
CA VAL A 132 8.27 24.49 -15.40
C VAL A 132 8.28 24.91 -13.92
N SER A 133 7.11 25.16 -13.35
CA SER A 133 6.94 25.43 -11.93
C SER A 133 6.93 24.13 -11.14
N ALA A 134 7.78 23.98 -10.11
CA ALA A 134 7.80 22.82 -9.24
C ALA A 134 8.51 23.10 -7.91
N LEU A 135 8.26 22.28 -6.88
CA LEU A 135 8.92 22.27 -5.57
C LEU A 135 8.49 23.36 -4.56
N GLN A 136 7.55 24.22 -4.87
CA GLN A 136 7.10 25.32 -4.00
C GLN A 136 6.55 24.83 -2.65
N ASN A 137 5.92 23.66 -2.63
CA ASN A 137 5.24 23.10 -1.47
C ASN A 137 6.07 22.04 -0.70
N ILE A 138 7.37 21.92 -1.02
CA ILE A 138 8.29 20.97 -0.35
C ILE A 138 9.30 21.74 0.51
N GLY A 139 9.36 21.39 1.80
CA GLY A 139 10.35 21.98 2.71
C GLY A 139 11.77 21.48 2.46
N ALA A 140 12.75 22.38 2.51
CA ALA A 140 14.16 22.05 2.30
C ALA A 140 14.67 20.94 3.25
N GLU A 141 14.25 20.96 4.51
CA GLU A 141 14.63 19.94 5.51
C GLU A 141 14.10 18.55 5.17
N LYS A 142 12.87 18.45 4.58
CA LYS A 142 12.36 17.16 4.08
C LYS A 142 13.20 16.59 2.94
N LEU A 143 13.67 17.48 2.05
CA LEU A 143 14.58 17.07 0.98
C LEU A 143 15.94 16.62 1.54
N ALA A 144 16.46 17.31 2.56
CA ALA A 144 17.75 16.99 3.17
C ALA A 144 17.76 15.64 3.90
N ALA A 145 16.62 15.19 4.44
CA ALA A 145 16.52 13.99 5.27
C ALA A 145 16.85 12.66 4.56
N GLY A 146 17.04 12.65 3.24
CA GLY A 146 17.50 11.46 2.48
C GLY A 146 16.48 10.33 2.30
N GLN A 147 15.35 10.37 3.00
CA GLN A 147 14.24 9.38 2.92
C GLN A 147 13.21 9.78 1.87
N ALA A 148 12.28 8.87 1.56
CA ALA A 148 11.10 9.21 0.76
C ALA A 148 10.35 10.39 1.39
N VAL A 149 10.00 11.39 0.58
CA VAL A 149 9.35 12.60 1.08
C VAL A 149 7.85 12.34 1.20
N ASP A 150 7.30 12.46 2.40
CA ASP A 150 5.86 12.43 2.60
C ASP A 150 5.26 13.77 2.16
N GLY A 151 4.79 13.79 0.92
CA GLY A 151 4.20 14.95 0.27
C GLY A 151 4.32 14.89 -1.24
N ASP A 152 3.40 15.58 -1.92
CA ASP A 152 3.31 15.62 -3.37
C ASP A 152 3.87 16.92 -3.91
N VAL A 153 4.50 16.87 -5.08
CA VAL A 153 4.97 18.03 -5.83
C VAL A 153 3.98 18.36 -6.94
N LEU A 154 3.50 19.59 -6.99
CA LEU A 154 2.70 20.08 -8.09
C LEU A 154 3.63 20.63 -9.18
N VAL A 155 3.50 20.10 -10.41
CA VAL A 155 4.30 20.50 -11.56
C VAL A 155 3.38 21.18 -12.58
N ALA A 156 3.60 22.47 -12.88
CA ALA A 156 2.81 23.20 -13.86
C ALA A 156 3.72 23.71 -15.00
N ALA A 157 3.29 23.53 -16.25
CA ALA A 157 4.02 23.99 -17.43
C ALA A 157 3.10 24.08 -18.64
N ASP A 158 3.43 24.95 -19.60
CA ASP A 158 2.72 25.03 -20.89
C ASP A 158 3.28 23.99 -21.88
N ASP A 159 4.52 23.54 -21.70
CA ASP A 159 5.17 22.50 -22.48
C ASP A 159 5.00 21.14 -21.78
N ALA A 160 4.18 20.27 -22.36
CA ALA A 160 3.85 18.96 -21.78
C ALA A 160 5.06 18.01 -21.72
N GLU A 161 5.99 18.10 -22.69
CA GLU A 161 7.20 17.29 -22.71
C GLU A 161 8.15 17.69 -21.59
N ALA A 162 8.35 19.01 -21.37
CA ALA A 162 9.13 19.54 -20.26
C ALA A 162 8.50 19.15 -18.92
N ALA A 163 7.18 19.22 -18.78
CA ALA A 163 6.49 18.77 -17.58
C ALA A 163 6.73 17.27 -17.28
N ALA A 164 6.61 16.41 -18.29
CA ALA A 164 6.85 14.97 -18.14
C ALA A 164 8.30 14.66 -17.74
N LEU A 165 9.28 15.34 -18.36
CA LEU A 165 10.69 15.20 -18.00
C LEU A 165 10.96 15.62 -16.55
N VAL A 166 10.35 16.72 -16.10
CA VAL A 166 10.52 17.21 -14.71
C VAL A 166 9.83 16.26 -13.73
N CYS A 167 8.63 15.76 -14.01
CA CYS A 167 7.99 14.74 -13.17
C CYS A 167 8.89 13.51 -13.02
N ALA A 168 9.38 12.95 -14.11
CA ALA A 168 10.27 11.78 -14.09
C ALA A 168 11.59 12.07 -13.32
N LEU A 169 12.14 13.27 -13.45
CA LEU A 169 13.34 13.70 -12.70
C LEU A 169 13.08 13.72 -11.20
N LEU A 170 11.94 14.27 -10.77
CA LEU A 170 11.55 14.37 -9.36
C LEU A 170 11.23 13.00 -8.75
N GLU A 171 10.59 12.12 -9.50
CA GLU A 171 10.30 10.74 -9.07
C GLU A 171 11.59 9.94 -8.82
N ARG A 172 12.60 10.10 -9.66
CA ARG A 172 13.92 9.46 -9.48
C ARG A 172 14.63 9.85 -8.20
N ILE A 173 14.31 10.98 -7.63
CA ILE A 173 14.85 11.44 -6.35
C ILE A 173 13.91 11.25 -5.17
N GLY A 174 12.87 10.41 -5.34
CA GLY A 174 11.95 9.98 -4.28
C GLY A 174 10.85 10.99 -3.96
N LEU A 175 10.46 11.84 -4.93
CA LEU A 175 9.33 12.76 -4.82
C LEU A 175 8.17 12.25 -5.69
N ARG A 176 6.94 12.34 -5.20
CA ARG A 176 5.76 12.07 -6.01
C ARG A 176 5.30 13.35 -6.70
N ALA A 177 5.40 13.40 -8.03
CA ALA A 177 5.14 14.59 -8.84
C ALA A 177 3.84 14.44 -9.66
N TRP A 178 3.04 15.52 -9.70
CA TRP A 178 1.79 15.58 -10.43
C TRP A 178 1.83 16.74 -11.43
N HIS A 179 1.69 16.44 -12.73
CA HIS A 179 1.48 17.49 -13.73
C HIS A 179 0.08 18.05 -13.57
N VAL A 180 -0.03 19.30 -13.13
CA VAL A 180 -1.31 19.98 -12.80
C VAL A 180 -1.81 20.92 -13.91
N GLY A 181 -1.32 20.76 -15.14
CA GLY A 181 -1.77 21.53 -16.31
C GLY A 181 -0.88 22.75 -16.60
N PRO A 182 -1.44 23.81 -17.22
CA PRO A 182 -0.68 24.94 -17.75
C PRO A 182 0.09 25.69 -16.67
N LEU A 183 1.13 26.44 -17.09
CA LEU A 183 1.99 27.19 -16.18
C LEU A 183 1.21 28.17 -15.27
N ALA A 184 0.08 28.68 -15.72
CA ALA A 184 -0.81 29.51 -14.91
C ALA A 184 -1.28 28.83 -13.61
N ASN A 185 -1.36 27.49 -13.56
CA ASN A 185 -1.71 26.75 -12.36
C ASN A 185 -0.63 26.76 -11.28
N SER A 186 0.58 27.24 -11.58
CA SER A 186 1.63 27.49 -10.57
C SER A 186 1.15 28.46 -9.47
N ALA A 187 0.21 29.33 -9.75
CA ALA A 187 -0.38 30.23 -8.77
C ALA A 187 -0.95 29.49 -7.56
N ALA A 188 -1.56 28.31 -7.76
CA ALA A 188 -2.09 27.48 -6.68
C ALA A 188 -0.95 26.89 -5.82
N ALA A 189 0.11 26.35 -6.43
CA ALA A 189 1.26 25.79 -5.72
C ALA A 189 2.02 26.86 -4.91
N GLU A 190 2.22 28.04 -5.50
CA GLU A 190 2.89 29.18 -4.85
C GLU A 190 2.04 29.72 -3.68
N ALA A 191 0.72 29.89 -3.86
CA ALA A 191 -0.19 30.32 -2.80
C ALA A 191 -0.22 29.30 -1.64
N MET A 192 -0.20 28.01 -1.94
CA MET A 192 -0.25 26.92 -0.95
C MET A 192 0.93 27.00 0.03
N THR A 193 2.09 27.46 -0.38
CA THR A 193 3.25 27.62 0.51
C THR A 193 2.94 28.53 1.70
N SER A 194 2.29 29.66 1.47
CA SER A 194 1.87 30.57 2.55
C SER A 194 0.88 29.91 3.50
N VAL A 195 -0.04 29.11 2.97
CA VAL A 195 -1.03 28.34 3.74
C VAL A 195 -0.33 27.28 4.60
N LEU A 196 0.63 26.54 4.05
CA LEU A 196 1.42 25.52 4.79
C LEU A 196 2.25 26.17 5.91
N ILE A 197 2.85 27.33 5.66
CA ILE A 197 3.55 28.12 6.70
C ILE A 197 2.58 28.50 7.83
N GLN A 198 1.37 28.92 7.50
CA GLN A 198 0.35 29.27 8.50
C GLN A 198 -0.14 28.05 9.30
N ILE A 199 -0.30 26.89 8.65
CA ILE A 199 -0.61 25.63 9.31
C ILE A 199 0.49 25.26 10.31
N ASN A 200 1.76 25.31 9.88
CA ASN A 200 2.89 25.02 10.76
C ASN A 200 2.88 25.90 12.01
N ARG A 201 2.63 27.21 11.85
CA ARG A 201 2.58 28.15 12.98
C ARG A 201 1.40 27.92 13.89
N ARG A 202 0.19 27.78 13.33
CA ARG A 202 -1.05 27.71 14.11
C ARG A 202 -1.19 26.39 14.87
N TYR A 203 -0.81 25.27 14.23
CA TYR A 203 -0.98 23.93 14.79
C TYR A 203 0.32 23.33 15.33
N LYS A 204 1.38 24.12 15.46
CA LYS A 204 2.71 23.68 15.91
C LYS A 204 3.20 22.44 15.15
N ARG A 205 2.93 22.40 13.86
CA ARG A 205 3.43 21.35 12.96
C ARG A 205 4.81 21.73 12.46
N VAL A 206 5.57 20.71 12.09
CA VAL A 206 6.87 20.89 11.42
C VAL A 206 6.73 20.33 10.01
N GLN A 207 7.10 21.13 9.01
CA GLN A 207 7.17 20.70 7.61
C GLN A 207 5.83 20.12 7.05
N ALA A 208 4.71 20.80 7.28
CA ALA A 208 3.45 20.46 6.63
C ALA A 208 3.65 20.38 5.11
N GLY A 209 3.03 19.38 4.49
CA GLY A 209 3.09 19.14 3.05
C GLY A 209 1.69 19.00 2.47
N LEU A 210 1.62 18.84 1.15
CA LEU A 210 0.40 18.57 0.40
C LEU A 210 0.37 17.10 0.01
N ARG A 211 -0.80 16.49 0.01
CA ARG A 211 -1.02 15.16 -0.56
C ARG A 211 -2.25 15.19 -1.44
N ILE A 212 -2.10 14.73 -2.68
CA ILE A 212 -3.22 14.54 -3.60
C ILE A 212 -3.88 13.22 -3.27
N THR A 213 -5.17 13.28 -2.95
CA THR A 213 -6.01 12.12 -2.69
C THR A 213 -7.01 11.95 -3.83
N GLY A 214 -7.34 10.72 -4.18
CA GLY A 214 -8.28 10.38 -5.23
C GLY A 214 -7.97 9.01 -5.81
N LYS A 215 -8.94 8.44 -6.56
CA LYS A 215 -8.76 7.19 -7.28
C LYS A 215 -8.29 7.50 -8.70
N ALA A 216 -7.30 6.72 -9.20
CA ALA A 216 -6.99 6.76 -10.62
C ALA A 216 -8.20 6.24 -11.42
N LYS A 217 -8.61 6.95 -12.49
CA LYS A 217 -9.48 6.33 -13.50
C LYS A 217 -8.64 5.28 -14.21
N THR A 218 -9.00 4.02 -14.04
CA THR A 218 -8.43 2.92 -14.84
C THR A 218 -9.15 2.91 -16.18
N ASP A 219 -8.52 3.48 -17.21
CA ASP A 219 -8.74 3.04 -18.56
C ASP A 219 -8.11 1.64 -18.66
N GLY A 220 -8.87 0.66 -19.17
CA GLY A 220 -8.49 -0.74 -19.14
C GLY A 220 -7.08 -1.01 -19.67
N ASP A 221 -6.43 -1.97 -19.01
CA ASP A 221 -5.10 -2.55 -19.25
C ASP A 221 -3.86 -1.69 -18.90
N SER A 222 -3.46 -1.82 -17.65
CA SER A 222 -2.08 -2.13 -17.29
C SER A 222 -1.99 -2.37 -15.78
N ALA A 223 -1.92 -3.64 -15.39
CA ALA A 223 -1.55 -4.05 -14.05
C ALA A 223 -0.09 -3.67 -13.79
N GLN A 224 0.12 -2.64 -12.99
CA GLN A 224 1.21 -2.45 -12.02
C GLN A 224 1.23 -1.00 -11.55
N ALA A 225 0.20 -0.61 -10.78
CA ALA A 225 0.29 0.56 -9.92
C ALA A 225 1.05 0.16 -8.67
N GLY A 226 2.13 0.85 -8.34
CA GLY A 226 2.83 0.69 -7.09
C GLY A 226 1.86 0.82 -5.92
N SER A 227 1.74 -0.22 -5.10
CA SER A 227 0.77 -0.33 -4.03
C SER A 227 0.96 0.80 -3.01
N SER A 228 -0.09 1.54 -2.77
CA SER A 228 -0.22 2.44 -1.63
C SER A 228 -0.39 1.68 -0.30
N GLY A 229 0.25 0.54 -0.12
CA GLY A 229 0.14 -0.32 1.07
C GLY A 229 -1.10 -1.23 1.04
N VAL A 230 -1.09 -2.24 1.93
CA VAL A 230 -2.25 -3.10 2.16
C VAL A 230 -3.09 -2.49 3.27
N HIS A 231 -4.39 -2.35 3.04
CA HIS A 231 -5.36 -1.84 3.99
C HIS A 231 -6.35 -2.93 4.35
N ILE A 232 -6.67 -3.05 5.63
CA ILE A 232 -7.60 -4.05 6.15
C ILE A 232 -8.73 -3.32 6.86
N TYR A 233 -9.95 -3.50 6.37
CA TYR A 233 -11.14 -2.83 6.88
C TYR A 233 -12.07 -3.85 7.54
N PRO A 234 -12.35 -3.75 8.85
CA PRO A 234 -13.35 -4.61 9.50
C PRO A 234 -14.75 -4.30 8.96
N ILE A 235 -15.53 -5.32 8.66
CA ILE A 235 -16.93 -5.17 8.28
C ILE A 235 -17.78 -5.29 9.56
N ARG A 236 -18.20 -4.16 10.09
CA ARG A 236 -18.92 -4.06 11.37
C ARG A 236 -20.43 -4.03 11.18
N GLY A 237 -21.16 -4.35 12.26
CA GLY A 237 -22.62 -4.25 12.29
C GLY A 237 -23.32 -5.39 11.56
N LEU A 238 -22.61 -6.50 11.31
CA LEU A 238 -23.23 -7.71 10.76
C LEU A 238 -24.14 -8.39 11.81
N PRO A 239 -25.23 -9.04 11.39
CA PRO A 239 -26.12 -9.75 12.29
C PRO A 239 -25.46 -10.98 12.91
N LEU A 240 -26.07 -11.54 13.95
CA LEU A 240 -25.79 -12.89 14.39
C LEU A 240 -26.43 -13.86 13.39
N PHE A 241 -25.61 -14.56 12.63
CA PHE A 241 -26.07 -15.47 11.57
C PHE A 241 -26.74 -16.72 12.12
N ALA A 242 -27.79 -17.17 11.43
CA ALA A 242 -28.50 -18.42 11.61
C ALA A 242 -28.56 -19.22 10.30
N ALA A 243 -29.01 -20.47 10.36
CA ALA A 243 -29.17 -21.35 9.21
C ALA A 243 -30.16 -20.78 8.19
N GLY A 244 -29.73 -20.62 6.94
CA GLY A 244 -30.55 -20.11 5.84
C GLY A 244 -30.46 -18.58 5.65
N ASP A 245 -29.73 -17.86 6.49
CA ASP A 245 -29.51 -16.41 6.28
C ASP A 245 -28.71 -16.15 5.00
N ASP A 246 -28.98 -15.00 4.37
CA ASP A 246 -28.24 -14.55 3.19
C ASP A 246 -26.95 -13.82 3.61
N LEU A 247 -25.86 -14.59 3.66
CA LEU A 247 -24.53 -14.07 3.99
C LEU A 247 -24.06 -12.99 3.00
N ALA A 248 -24.37 -13.16 1.72
CA ALA A 248 -23.92 -12.24 0.68
C ALA A 248 -24.60 -10.87 0.81
N GLU A 249 -25.92 -10.83 1.00
CA GLU A 249 -26.65 -9.58 1.20
C GLU A 249 -26.24 -8.91 2.52
N ALA A 250 -26.08 -9.68 3.60
CA ALA A 250 -25.63 -9.12 4.89
C ALA A 250 -24.23 -8.45 4.76
N LEU A 251 -23.28 -9.13 4.09
CA LEU A 251 -21.95 -8.57 3.84
C LEU A 251 -22.02 -7.36 2.91
N ALA A 252 -22.85 -7.39 1.86
CA ALA A 252 -23.01 -6.25 0.96
C ALA A 252 -23.54 -5.02 1.70
N GLN A 253 -24.55 -5.17 2.54
CA GLN A 253 -25.08 -4.10 3.37
C GLN A 253 -24.04 -3.60 4.38
N GLY A 254 -23.31 -4.51 5.04
CA GLY A 254 -22.21 -4.17 5.95
C GLY A 254 -21.11 -3.35 5.27
N LEU A 255 -20.66 -3.75 4.08
CA LEU A 255 -19.67 -3.04 3.29
C LEU A 255 -20.14 -1.62 2.95
N ILE A 256 -21.39 -1.45 2.50
CA ILE A 256 -21.96 -0.14 2.19
C ILE A 256 -22.06 0.72 3.44
N ALA A 257 -22.60 0.18 4.54
CA ALA A 257 -22.79 0.91 5.80
C ALA A 257 -21.46 1.38 6.42
N ASN A 258 -20.39 0.62 6.22
CA ASN A 258 -19.04 1.01 6.66
C ASN A 258 -18.29 1.92 5.66
N GLY A 259 -18.92 2.33 4.55
CA GLY A 259 -18.28 3.15 3.51
C GLY A 259 -17.16 2.43 2.75
N GLN A 260 -17.21 1.10 2.69
CA GLN A 260 -16.17 0.22 2.15
C GLN A 260 -16.67 -0.54 0.91
N ALA A 261 -17.28 0.15 -0.05
CA ALA A 261 -17.66 -0.51 -1.31
C ALA A 261 -16.43 -1.20 -1.93
N PRO A 262 -16.56 -2.48 -2.34
CA PRO A 262 -15.45 -3.21 -2.94
C PRO A 262 -15.01 -2.60 -4.27
N GLU A 263 -13.73 -2.78 -4.59
CA GLU A 263 -13.09 -2.37 -5.84
C GLU A 263 -12.45 -3.59 -6.52
N ASP A 264 -12.12 -3.44 -7.80
CA ASP A 264 -11.39 -4.50 -8.54
C ASP A 264 -10.09 -4.87 -7.82
N GLY A 265 -9.89 -6.16 -7.58
CA GLY A 265 -8.71 -6.67 -6.89
C GLY A 265 -8.79 -6.72 -5.36
N ASP A 266 -9.89 -6.30 -4.76
CA ASP A 266 -10.11 -6.47 -3.32
C ASP A 266 -10.29 -7.95 -2.95
N VAL A 267 -9.99 -8.28 -1.69
CA VAL A 267 -10.23 -9.61 -1.11
C VAL A 267 -11.19 -9.48 0.07
N VAL A 268 -12.28 -10.21 0.05
CA VAL A 268 -13.20 -10.33 1.19
C VAL A 268 -12.81 -11.57 1.98
N VAL A 269 -12.38 -11.39 3.22
CA VAL A 269 -12.05 -12.49 4.14
C VAL A 269 -13.18 -12.64 5.13
N VAL A 270 -13.71 -13.86 5.25
CA VAL A 270 -14.86 -14.16 6.12
C VAL A 270 -14.52 -15.32 7.02
N ALA A 271 -14.82 -15.19 8.31
CA ALA A 271 -14.64 -16.25 9.28
C ALA A 271 -15.52 -17.46 8.95
N GLN A 272 -14.94 -18.64 9.06
CA GLN A 272 -15.58 -19.94 8.81
C GLN A 272 -16.92 -20.06 9.53
N LYS A 273 -17.03 -19.57 10.76
CA LYS A 273 -18.26 -19.66 11.57
C LYS A 273 -19.47 -19.00 10.90
N ALA A 274 -19.28 -17.91 10.16
CA ALA A 274 -20.38 -17.27 9.42
C ALA A 274 -20.94 -18.21 8.35
N PHE A 275 -20.08 -18.83 7.56
CA PHE A 275 -20.48 -19.83 6.56
C PHE A 275 -21.12 -21.05 7.22
N SER A 276 -20.50 -21.61 8.24
CA SER A 276 -21.03 -22.81 8.92
C SER A 276 -22.41 -22.58 9.50
N LYS A 277 -22.69 -21.41 10.03
CA LYS A 277 -24.02 -21.07 10.56
C LYS A 277 -25.05 -20.98 9.44
N VAL A 278 -24.80 -20.21 8.40
CA VAL A 278 -25.79 -20.02 7.32
C VAL A 278 -26.04 -21.32 6.54
N GLU A 279 -25.05 -22.21 6.46
CA GLU A 279 -25.17 -23.55 5.83
C GLU A 279 -25.75 -24.62 6.75
N GLY A 280 -26.16 -24.28 7.98
CA GLY A 280 -26.76 -25.23 8.92
C GLY A 280 -25.81 -26.34 9.36
N ARG A 281 -24.52 -26.01 9.53
CA ARG A 281 -23.51 -27.00 9.98
C ARG A 281 -23.45 -27.16 11.49
N ALA A 282 -24.40 -26.57 12.22
CA ALA A 282 -24.59 -26.81 13.65
C ALA A 282 -25.01 -28.27 13.94
N ARG A 283 -24.43 -28.85 14.99
CA ARG A 283 -24.73 -30.22 15.42
C ARG A 283 -24.92 -30.27 16.93
N ALA A 284 -26.12 -30.69 17.36
CA ALA A 284 -26.38 -30.95 18.77
C ALA A 284 -25.66 -32.24 19.19
N LEU A 285 -24.87 -32.20 20.25
CA LEU A 285 -24.13 -33.37 20.75
C LEU A 285 -25.07 -34.49 21.19
N SER A 286 -26.28 -34.16 21.68
CA SER A 286 -27.30 -35.09 22.08
C SER A 286 -27.86 -35.95 20.93
N ALA A 287 -27.69 -35.54 19.66
CA ALA A 287 -28.17 -36.26 18.48
C ALA A 287 -27.10 -37.17 17.87
N VAL A 288 -25.90 -37.26 18.44
CA VAL A 288 -24.76 -38.00 17.89
C VAL A 288 -24.86 -39.49 18.31
N SER A 289 -24.84 -40.39 17.32
CA SER A 289 -24.73 -41.83 17.55
C SER A 289 -23.30 -42.22 17.83
N LEU A 290 -23.05 -42.92 18.94
CA LEU A 290 -21.71 -43.20 19.44
C LEU A 290 -21.18 -44.57 18.94
N SER A 291 -20.00 -44.54 18.31
CA SER A 291 -19.23 -45.75 17.96
C SER A 291 -18.35 -46.23 19.12
N PRO A 292 -17.86 -47.49 19.08
CA PRO A 292 -16.82 -47.93 20.04
C PRO A 292 -15.55 -47.11 19.98
N GLU A 293 -15.14 -46.68 18.78
CA GLU A 293 -13.95 -45.87 18.48
C GLU A 293 -14.08 -44.50 19.09
N GLY A 294 -15.27 -43.85 18.97
CA GLY A 294 -15.55 -42.56 19.58
C GLY A 294 -15.47 -42.59 21.10
N ARG A 295 -16.01 -43.67 21.73
CA ARG A 295 -15.89 -43.86 23.19
C ARG A 295 -14.43 -44.10 23.64
N ASP A 296 -13.68 -44.87 22.84
CA ASP A 296 -12.28 -45.11 23.15
C ASP A 296 -11.46 -43.81 23.09
N LEU A 297 -11.66 -43.00 22.04
CA LEU A 297 -11.03 -41.70 21.88
C LEU A 297 -11.41 -40.74 23.01
N ALA A 298 -12.67 -40.74 23.44
CA ALA A 298 -13.16 -39.97 24.58
C ALA A 298 -12.42 -40.34 25.88
N ARG A 299 -12.25 -41.64 26.15
CA ARG A 299 -11.49 -42.11 27.32
C ARG A 299 -10.04 -41.69 27.29
N GLN A 300 -9.37 -41.70 26.11
CA GLN A 300 -7.99 -41.30 25.96
C GLN A 300 -7.80 -39.79 26.18
N THR A 301 -8.80 -38.99 25.86
CA THR A 301 -8.69 -37.51 25.83
C THR A 301 -9.41 -36.76 26.96
N GLY A 302 -10.33 -37.47 27.68
CA GLY A 302 -11.19 -36.82 28.64
C GLY A 302 -12.31 -35.94 28.02
N LYS A 303 -12.48 -35.98 26.69
CA LYS A 303 -13.53 -35.20 25.99
C LYS A 303 -14.88 -35.95 26.09
N ALA A 304 -15.97 -35.20 25.86
CA ALA A 304 -17.30 -35.78 25.71
C ALA A 304 -17.31 -36.84 24.57
N GLU A 305 -18.01 -37.96 24.77
CA GLU A 305 -18.08 -39.04 23.78
C GLU A 305 -18.65 -38.55 22.45
N ALA A 306 -19.74 -37.78 22.48
CA ALA A 306 -20.37 -37.23 21.28
C ALA A 306 -19.44 -36.26 20.50
N LEU A 307 -18.65 -35.44 21.19
CA LEU A 307 -17.66 -34.57 20.55
C LEU A 307 -16.54 -35.41 19.91
N SER A 308 -16.05 -36.43 20.61
CA SER A 308 -15.01 -37.33 20.09
C SER A 308 -15.50 -38.08 18.84
N GLU A 309 -16.76 -38.51 18.82
CA GLU A 309 -17.39 -39.12 17.65
C GLU A 309 -17.47 -38.17 16.45
N LEU A 310 -17.90 -36.91 16.68
CA LEU A 310 -17.92 -35.89 15.62
C LEU A 310 -16.52 -35.59 15.08
N ILE A 311 -15.52 -35.52 15.94
CA ILE A 311 -14.13 -35.35 15.51
C ILE A 311 -13.70 -36.51 14.59
N LEU A 312 -14.02 -37.74 14.93
CA LEU A 312 -13.72 -38.88 14.07
C LEU A 312 -14.48 -38.80 12.75
N SER A 313 -15.77 -38.46 12.76
CA SER A 313 -16.59 -38.40 11.56
C SER A 313 -16.13 -37.33 10.53
N GLU A 314 -15.53 -36.25 10.99
CA GLU A 314 -14.96 -35.21 10.13
C GLU A 314 -13.46 -35.44 9.80
N SER A 315 -12.87 -36.56 10.26
CA SER A 315 -11.46 -36.89 10.10
C SER A 315 -11.20 -38.09 9.24
N VAL A 316 -10.14 -38.09 8.47
CA VAL A 316 -9.61 -39.26 7.75
C VAL A 316 -8.48 -39.94 8.53
N GLU A 317 -7.87 -39.24 9.48
CA GLU A 317 -6.76 -39.77 10.25
C GLU A 317 -6.64 -39.02 11.60
N VAL A 318 -6.47 -39.78 12.68
CA VAL A 318 -6.07 -39.23 14.00
C VAL A 318 -4.55 -39.27 14.11
N MET A 319 -3.91 -38.13 14.07
CA MET A 319 -2.45 -38.02 14.03
C MET A 319 -1.81 -38.04 15.42
N ARG A 320 -2.38 -37.32 16.38
CA ARG A 320 -1.87 -37.23 17.75
C ARG A 320 -3.02 -37.05 18.73
N VAL A 321 -2.87 -37.65 19.90
CA VAL A 321 -3.85 -37.59 20.99
C VAL A 321 -3.13 -37.23 22.29
N ARG A 322 -3.73 -36.34 23.06
CA ARG A 322 -3.39 -36.08 24.46
C ARG A 322 -4.63 -35.58 25.20
N GLU A 323 -4.52 -35.44 26.51
CA GLU A 323 -5.60 -34.89 27.32
C GLU A 323 -6.14 -33.55 26.72
N ASN A 324 -7.43 -33.49 26.53
CA ASN A 324 -8.21 -32.38 25.96
C ASN A 324 -7.84 -31.96 24.51
N LEU A 325 -6.97 -32.69 23.79
CA LEU A 325 -6.55 -32.33 22.44
C LEU A 325 -6.44 -33.54 21.52
N ILE A 326 -7.04 -33.44 20.35
CA ILE A 326 -6.92 -34.40 19.26
C ILE A 326 -6.46 -33.64 18.02
N ILE A 327 -5.31 -33.99 17.47
CA ILE A 327 -4.86 -33.49 16.18
C ILE A 327 -5.25 -34.48 15.12
N THR A 328 -6.02 -34.04 14.13
CA THR A 328 -6.51 -34.90 13.06
C THR A 328 -6.19 -34.28 11.70
N ARG A 329 -6.17 -35.15 10.69
CA ARG A 329 -6.35 -34.74 9.32
C ARG A 329 -7.84 -34.74 9.02
N HIS A 330 -8.37 -33.56 8.77
CA HIS A 330 -9.77 -33.40 8.36
C HIS A 330 -10.03 -34.02 6.99
N ARG A 331 -11.29 -34.41 6.69
CA ARG A 331 -11.68 -34.93 5.37
C ARG A 331 -11.35 -33.99 4.19
N LEU A 332 -11.20 -32.71 4.45
CA LEU A 332 -10.75 -31.68 3.49
C LEU A 332 -9.21 -31.57 3.37
N GLY A 333 -8.46 -32.47 4.05
CA GLY A 333 -7.00 -32.54 3.95
C GLY A 333 -6.23 -31.69 4.97
N HIS A 334 -6.84 -30.68 5.55
CA HIS A 334 -6.20 -29.82 6.56
C HIS A 334 -5.86 -30.59 7.84
N VAL A 335 -4.72 -30.27 8.46
CA VAL A 335 -4.37 -30.78 9.79
C VAL A 335 -4.79 -29.75 10.83
N ALA A 336 -5.74 -30.14 11.69
CA ALA A 336 -6.35 -29.24 12.66
C ALA A 336 -6.54 -29.90 14.02
N ALA A 337 -6.62 -29.08 15.06
CA ALA A 337 -7.06 -29.52 16.38
C ALA A 337 -8.55 -29.81 16.35
N ASN A 338 -8.95 -30.96 16.90
CA ASN A 338 -10.35 -31.38 17.04
C ASN A 338 -11.15 -31.34 15.70
N ALA A 339 -10.49 -31.60 14.57
CA ALA A 339 -11.05 -31.51 13.23
C ALA A 339 -11.68 -30.15 12.88
N GLY A 340 -11.16 -29.05 13.44
CA GLY A 340 -11.73 -27.71 13.24
C GLY A 340 -13.12 -27.52 13.83
N ILE A 341 -13.62 -28.46 14.64
CA ILE A 341 -14.92 -28.35 15.29
C ILE A 341 -14.86 -27.27 16.37
N ASP A 342 -15.79 -26.33 16.31
CA ASP A 342 -15.84 -25.18 17.19
C ASP A 342 -17.06 -25.21 18.09
N ALA A 343 -16.83 -24.99 19.40
CA ALA A 343 -17.87 -24.87 20.41
C ALA A 343 -18.02 -23.41 20.90
N SER A 344 -17.15 -22.49 20.47
CA SER A 344 -17.18 -21.08 20.86
C SER A 344 -18.08 -20.25 19.93
N ASN A 345 -18.78 -19.25 20.50
CA ASN A 345 -19.70 -18.38 19.76
C ASN A 345 -20.84 -19.11 19.04
N VAL A 346 -21.19 -20.30 19.51
CA VAL A 346 -22.41 -21.03 19.16
C VAL A 346 -23.46 -20.50 20.12
N GLY A 347 -24.52 -19.82 19.60
CA GLY A 347 -25.50 -19.15 20.45
C GLY A 347 -26.53 -20.12 21.07
N ASP A 348 -27.28 -19.65 22.10
CA ASP A 348 -28.40 -20.37 22.68
C ASP A 348 -29.51 -20.74 21.66
N GLN A 349 -29.54 -20.04 20.51
CA GLN A 349 -30.46 -20.32 19.41
C GLN A 349 -30.20 -21.71 18.75
N ASP A 350 -28.97 -22.20 18.84
CA ASP A 350 -28.57 -23.49 18.31
C ASP A 350 -28.82 -24.64 19.32
N GLY A 351 -29.25 -24.30 20.52
CA GLY A 351 -29.53 -25.26 21.62
C GLY A 351 -28.28 -25.54 22.50
N PRO A 352 -28.52 -26.13 23.70
CA PRO A 352 -27.44 -26.50 24.60
C PRO A 352 -26.56 -27.59 23.98
N GLU A 353 -25.26 -27.52 24.22
CA GLU A 353 -24.25 -28.48 23.76
C GLU A 353 -24.22 -28.64 22.22
N THR A 354 -24.37 -27.56 21.49
CA THR A 354 -24.24 -27.51 20.04
C THR A 354 -22.81 -27.12 19.63
N VAL A 355 -22.28 -27.71 18.58
CA VAL A 355 -20.98 -27.38 17.96
C VAL A 355 -21.15 -27.06 16.49
N LEU A 356 -20.19 -26.31 15.93
CA LEU A 356 -20.13 -26.01 14.50
C LEU A 356 -19.07 -26.87 13.81
N LEU A 357 -19.46 -27.51 12.72
CA LEU A 357 -18.57 -28.20 11.79
C LEU A 357 -18.17 -27.23 10.66
N TRP A 358 -17.08 -27.51 10.00
CA TRP A 358 -16.72 -26.77 8.79
C TRP A 358 -17.77 -26.99 7.68
N PRO A 359 -17.90 -26.02 6.72
CA PRO A 359 -18.66 -26.21 5.50
C PRO A 359 -18.28 -27.52 4.78
N GLN A 360 -19.21 -28.07 4.01
CA GLN A 360 -18.92 -29.33 3.30
C GLN A 360 -17.88 -29.13 2.20
N ASP A 361 -17.95 -28.01 1.51
CA ASP A 361 -17.04 -27.59 0.46
C ASP A 361 -16.74 -26.09 0.62
N PRO A 362 -15.68 -25.73 1.35
CA PRO A 362 -15.33 -24.32 1.62
C PRO A 362 -15.01 -23.51 0.36
N ASP A 363 -14.40 -24.12 -0.66
CA ASP A 363 -14.07 -23.45 -1.91
C ASP A 363 -15.36 -23.14 -2.70
N ALA A 364 -16.29 -24.07 -2.79
CA ALA A 364 -17.59 -23.83 -3.42
C ALA A 364 -18.41 -22.76 -2.68
N SER A 365 -18.38 -22.76 -1.33
CA SER A 365 -19.01 -21.73 -0.50
C SER A 365 -18.40 -20.35 -0.76
N ALA A 366 -17.07 -20.27 -0.82
CA ALA A 366 -16.35 -19.02 -1.15
C ALA A 366 -16.68 -18.54 -2.57
N ALA A 367 -16.77 -19.47 -3.55
CA ALA A 367 -17.12 -19.16 -4.93
C ALA A 367 -18.57 -18.64 -5.07
N ALA A 368 -19.51 -19.23 -4.35
CA ALA A 368 -20.90 -18.77 -4.32
C ALA A 368 -21.01 -17.34 -3.75
N LEU A 369 -20.35 -17.07 -2.62
CA LEU A 369 -20.30 -15.75 -2.03
C LEU A 369 -19.63 -14.73 -2.96
N ARG A 370 -18.51 -15.11 -3.59
CA ARG A 370 -17.80 -14.28 -4.57
C ARG A 370 -18.74 -13.88 -5.71
N GLY A 371 -19.44 -14.86 -6.31
CA GLY A 371 -20.38 -14.63 -7.41
C GLY A 371 -21.49 -13.63 -7.05
N ALA A 372 -22.06 -13.77 -5.85
CA ALA A 372 -23.09 -12.88 -5.35
C ALA A 372 -22.57 -11.44 -5.12
N LEU A 373 -21.41 -11.30 -4.50
CA LEU A 373 -20.78 -9.97 -4.27
C LEU A 373 -20.37 -9.30 -5.58
N GLN A 374 -19.83 -10.07 -6.54
CA GLN A 374 -19.49 -9.56 -7.87
C GLN A 374 -20.73 -9.07 -8.63
N ALA A 375 -21.81 -9.84 -8.59
CA ALA A 375 -23.08 -9.43 -9.22
C ALA A 375 -23.66 -8.17 -8.57
N ARG A 376 -23.51 -8.02 -7.25
CA ARG A 376 -24.04 -6.88 -6.48
C ARG A 376 -23.27 -5.58 -6.71
N PHE A 377 -21.93 -5.64 -6.86
CA PHE A 377 -21.06 -4.46 -6.93
C PHE A 377 -20.49 -4.18 -8.32
N GLY A 378 -20.55 -5.15 -9.25
CA GLY A 378 -19.99 -5.00 -10.60
C GLY A 378 -18.46 -4.98 -10.65
N VAL A 379 -17.79 -5.59 -9.67
CA VAL A 379 -16.32 -5.59 -9.53
C VAL A 379 -15.77 -7.02 -9.48
N ARG A 380 -14.51 -7.18 -9.85
CA ARG A 380 -13.78 -8.46 -9.72
C ARG A 380 -13.06 -8.48 -8.37
N LEU A 381 -13.41 -9.43 -7.53
CA LEU A 381 -12.81 -9.62 -6.21
C LEU A 381 -12.51 -11.10 -5.95
N ALA A 382 -11.72 -11.36 -4.91
CA ALA A 382 -11.51 -12.68 -4.37
C ALA A 382 -12.21 -12.84 -3.01
N VAL A 383 -12.52 -14.08 -2.64
CA VAL A 383 -13.07 -14.43 -1.33
C VAL A 383 -12.18 -15.49 -0.68
N ILE A 384 -11.88 -15.30 0.61
CA ILE A 384 -11.19 -16.27 1.45
C ILE A 384 -12.10 -16.62 2.63
N MET A 385 -12.35 -17.90 2.83
CA MET A 385 -12.89 -18.41 4.09
C MET A 385 -11.72 -18.70 5.02
N SER A 386 -11.72 -18.07 6.20
CA SER A 386 -10.62 -18.18 7.16
C SER A 386 -11.07 -18.88 8.43
N ASP A 387 -10.20 -19.73 8.97
CA ASP A 387 -10.34 -20.28 10.32
C ASP A 387 -9.06 -20.05 11.14
N SER A 388 -9.20 -20.07 12.47
CA SER A 388 -8.10 -19.84 13.41
C SER A 388 -7.40 -21.15 13.73
N LEU A 389 -6.34 -21.47 12.99
CA LEU A 389 -5.62 -22.72 13.18
C LEU A 389 -4.32 -22.54 13.95
N GLY A 390 -4.04 -23.48 14.85
CA GLY A 390 -2.72 -23.68 15.45
C GLY A 390 -1.78 -24.30 14.41
N ARG A 391 -0.49 -24.10 14.59
CA ARG A 391 0.54 -24.66 13.72
C ARG A 391 1.69 -25.28 14.52
N ALA A 392 2.33 -26.25 13.90
CA ALA A 392 3.47 -26.93 14.49
C ALA A 392 4.56 -25.93 14.92
N TRP A 393 5.21 -26.20 16.05
CA TRP A 393 6.37 -25.46 16.57
C TRP A 393 6.11 -23.99 16.96
N ARG A 394 4.86 -23.53 16.95
CA ARG A 394 4.49 -22.18 17.35
C ARG A 394 3.34 -22.17 18.34
N THR A 395 3.39 -21.30 19.33
CA THR A 395 2.26 -21.01 20.22
C THR A 395 1.32 -20.00 19.58
N GLY A 396 0.02 -20.17 19.79
CA GLY A 396 -1.03 -19.29 19.27
C GLY A 396 -1.60 -19.77 17.93
N THR A 397 -2.78 -19.27 17.63
CA THR A 397 -3.49 -19.46 16.36
C THR A 397 -3.23 -18.29 15.43
N LEU A 398 -3.52 -18.46 14.18
CA LEU A 398 -3.62 -17.40 13.18
C LEU A 398 -4.70 -17.74 12.16
N GLY A 399 -5.24 -16.73 11.49
CA GLY A 399 -6.15 -16.93 10.38
C GLY A 399 -5.47 -17.71 9.26
N THR A 400 -6.09 -18.80 8.85
CA THR A 400 -5.61 -19.71 7.81
C THR A 400 -6.73 -19.89 6.78
N ALA A 401 -6.40 -19.83 5.50
CA ALA A 401 -7.35 -20.02 4.42
C ALA A 401 -7.77 -21.50 4.34
N ILE A 402 -9.06 -21.76 4.50
CA ILE A 402 -9.65 -23.09 4.35
C ILE A 402 -10.60 -23.21 3.17
N GLY A 403 -10.91 -22.08 2.52
CA GLY A 403 -11.66 -21.98 1.27
C GLY A 403 -11.25 -20.72 0.53
N VAL A 404 -11.09 -20.81 -0.79
CA VAL A 404 -10.59 -19.73 -1.64
C VAL A 404 -11.38 -19.66 -2.94
N ALA A 405 -11.67 -18.45 -3.43
CA ALA A 405 -12.26 -18.24 -4.75
C ALA A 405 -11.74 -16.94 -5.40
N GLY A 406 -11.47 -16.99 -6.68
CA GLY A 406 -11.09 -15.83 -7.49
C GLY A 406 -9.59 -15.46 -7.43
N MET A 407 -8.76 -16.32 -6.84
CA MET A 407 -7.32 -16.11 -6.76
C MET A 407 -6.54 -17.42 -6.73
N ASN A 408 -5.32 -17.40 -7.24
CA ASN A 408 -4.36 -18.46 -6.96
C ASN A 408 -3.89 -18.32 -5.49
N PRO A 409 -4.09 -19.32 -4.63
CA PRO A 409 -3.70 -19.23 -3.22
C PRO A 409 -2.19 -19.23 -2.98
N ILE A 410 -1.42 -19.70 -3.96
CA ILE A 410 0.05 -19.73 -3.93
C ILE A 410 0.60 -18.80 -5.00
N ARG A 411 1.57 -17.98 -4.64
CA ARG A 411 2.41 -17.26 -5.59
C ARG A 411 3.75 -17.98 -5.75
N ASP A 412 3.95 -18.57 -6.93
CA ASP A 412 5.22 -19.21 -7.29
C ASP A 412 6.21 -18.14 -7.74
N ARG A 413 7.32 -18.01 -7.01
CA ARG A 413 8.40 -17.10 -7.32
C ARG A 413 9.67 -17.82 -7.81
N ARG A 414 9.58 -19.11 -8.08
CA ARG A 414 10.70 -19.85 -8.65
C ARG A 414 11.00 -19.31 -10.05
N GLY A 415 12.28 -19.12 -10.36
CA GLY A 415 12.74 -18.48 -11.60
C GLY A 415 12.81 -16.95 -11.54
N GLU A 416 12.21 -16.28 -10.56
CA GLU A 416 12.46 -14.85 -10.32
C GLU A 416 13.88 -14.65 -9.76
N VAL A 417 14.43 -13.45 -9.92
CA VAL A 417 15.76 -13.10 -9.40
C VAL A 417 15.65 -12.22 -8.14
N ASP A 418 16.58 -12.42 -7.22
CA ASP A 418 16.72 -11.56 -6.04
C ASP A 418 17.38 -10.20 -6.41
N LEU A 419 17.56 -9.32 -5.42
CA LEU A 419 18.18 -8.00 -5.62
C LEU A 419 19.62 -8.06 -6.15
N PHE A 420 20.27 -9.23 -6.09
CA PHE A 420 21.64 -9.46 -6.53
C PHE A 420 21.72 -10.30 -7.81
N GLY A 421 20.56 -10.56 -8.46
CA GLY A 421 20.47 -11.34 -9.69
C GLY A 421 20.54 -12.85 -9.52
N ARG A 422 20.35 -13.40 -8.30
CA ARG A 422 20.32 -14.83 -8.05
C ARG A 422 18.91 -15.38 -8.22
N GLU A 423 18.77 -16.45 -8.97
CA GLU A 423 17.50 -17.12 -9.21
C GLU A 423 16.94 -17.79 -7.95
N LEU A 424 15.66 -17.54 -7.65
CA LEU A 424 14.92 -18.18 -6.57
C LEU A 424 14.50 -19.59 -6.99
N LYS A 425 15.01 -20.63 -6.31
CA LYS A 425 14.80 -22.03 -6.71
C LYS A 425 13.64 -22.74 -6.02
N ALA A 426 13.19 -22.23 -4.86
CA ALA A 426 12.24 -22.94 -4.00
C ALA A 426 11.17 -22.05 -3.37
N THR A 427 11.08 -20.77 -3.75
CA THR A 427 10.21 -19.81 -3.09
C THR A 427 8.77 -19.92 -3.59
N LEU A 428 7.91 -20.48 -2.74
CA LEU A 428 6.45 -20.47 -2.85
C LEU A 428 5.90 -19.63 -1.71
N VAL A 429 4.99 -18.71 -2.01
CA VAL A 429 4.34 -17.83 -1.01
C VAL A 429 2.88 -18.22 -0.91
N ALA A 430 2.44 -18.61 0.29
CA ALA A 430 1.03 -18.94 0.59
C ALA A 430 0.22 -17.63 0.75
N VAL A 431 -0.01 -16.92 -0.35
CA VAL A 431 -0.59 -15.57 -0.34
C VAL A 431 -1.99 -15.53 0.27
N ALA A 432 -2.78 -16.59 0.11
CA ALA A 432 -4.11 -16.65 0.73
C ALA A 432 -4.01 -16.75 2.26
N ASP A 433 -3.03 -17.50 2.80
CA ASP A 433 -2.77 -17.57 4.24
C ASP A 433 -2.23 -16.24 4.78
N GLU A 434 -1.34 -15.56 4.03
CA GLU A 434 -0.86 -14.22 4.42
C GLU A 434 -2.01 -13.22 4.55
N ILE A 435 -2.96 -13.23 3.60
CA ILE A 435 -4.13 -12.35 3.61
C ILE A 435 -5.10 -12.76 4.75
N ALA A 436 -5.36 -14.04 4.95
CA ALA A 436 -6.21 -14.54 6.03
C ALA A 436 -5.64 -14.16 7.41
N ALA A 437 -4.32 -14.36 7.61
CA ALA A 437 -3.62 -13.99 8.83
C ALA A 437 -3.66 -12.48 9.08
N ALA A 438 -3.50 -11.67 8.05
CA ALA A 438 -3.59 -10.21 8.15
C ALA A 438 -5.01 -9.74 8.50
N ALA A 439 -6.05 -10.35 7.90
CA ALA A 439 -7.45 -10.07 8.21
C ALA A 439 -7.83 -10.44 9.64
N SER A 440 -7.24 -11.50 10.22
CA SER A 440 -7.51 -11.93 11.59
C SER A 440 -7.16 -10.86 12.64
N LEU A 441 -6.26 -9.90 12.33
CA LEU A 441 -5.96 -8.76 13.19
C LEU A 441 -7.18 -7.87 13.50
N VAL A 442 -8.17 -7.84 12.62
CA VAL A 442 -9.38 -7.01 12.78
C VAL A 442 -10.65 -7.84 12.99
N ILE A 443 -10.65 -9.12 12.56
CA ILE A 443 -11.75 -10.05 12.80
C ILE A 443 -11.80 -10.43 14.29
N GLY A 444 -10.63 -10.67 14.91
CA GLY A 444 -10.52 -11.06 16.31
C GLY A 444 -10.82 -12.55 16.55
N GLU A 445 -10.70 -12.98 17.81
CA GLU A 445 -10.80 -14.38 18.23
C GLU A 445 -11.90 -14.60 19.28
N ALA A 446 -12.52 -13.55 19.83
CA ALA A 446 -13.41 -13.66 20.96
C ALA A 446 -14.79 -13.03 20.70
N ALA A 447 -15.02 -11.84 21.29
CA ALA A 447 -16.34 -11.18 21.28
C ALA A 447 -16.37 -9.88 20.50
N GLU A 448 -15.44 -9.72 19.53
CA GLU A 448 -15.31 -8.51 18.72
C GLU A 448 -16.52 -8.26 17.81
N GLY A 449 -17.26 -9.31 17.47
CA GLY A 449 -18.46 -9.21 16.63
C GLY A 449 -18.15 -8.79 15.18
N VAL A 450 -16.97 -9.08 14.69
CA VAL A 450 -16.49 -8.73 13.34
C VAL A 450 -16.13 -10.00 12.58
N PRO A 451 -17.10 -10.70 11.96
CA PRO A 451 -16.84 -11.97 11.29
C PRO A 451 -16.23 -11.83 9.89
N ALA A 452 -16.00 -10.61 9.40
CA ALA A 452 -15.44 -10.41 8.06
C ALA A 452 -14.62 -9.12 7.95
N ALA A 453 -13.69 -9.11 6.98
CA ALA A 453 -12.87 -7.95 6.64
C ALA A 453 -12.73 -7.80 5.12
N LEU A 454 -12.58 -6.56 4.66
CA LEU A 454 -12.16 -6.23 3.30
C LEU A 454 -10.67 -5.94 3.30
N VAL A 455 -9.90 -6.62 2.47
CA VAL A 455 -8.46 -6.40 2.29
C VAL A 455 -8.23 -5.77 0.91
N ARG A 456 -7.69 -4.57 0.89
CA ARG A 456 -7.43 -3.78 -0.32
C ARG A 456 -5.94 -3.58 -0.51
N GLY A 457 -5.48 -3.67 -1.76
CA GLY A 457 -4.06 -3.48 -2.11
C GLY A 457 -3.19 -4.72 -1.90
N ALA A 458 -3.77 -5.88 -1.55
CA ALA A 458 -3.06 -7.14 -1.54
C ALA A 458 -2.69 -7.57 -2.97
N VAL A 459 -1.46 -8.03 -3.15
CA VAL A 459 -0.97 -8.48 -4.47
C VAL A 459 -1.13 -9.99 -4.59
N TYR A 460 -2.03 -10.43 -5.43
CA TYR A 460 -2.26 -11.84 -5.75
C TYR A 460 -2.50 -12.04 -7.24
N GLN A 461 -2.43 -13.28 -7.72
CA GLN A 461 -2.78 -13.64 -9.08
C GLN A 461 -4.25 -14.05 -9.14
N PRO A 462 -5.11 -13.35 -9.91
CA PRO A 462 -6.48 -13.79 -10.13
C PRO A 462 -6.52 -15.17 -10.81
N ALA A 463 -7.37 -16.05 -10.33
CA ALA A 463 -7.59 -17.37 -10.90
C ALA A 463 -9.03 -17.83 -10.61
N GLU A 464 -9.65 -18.51 -11.56
CA GLU A 464 -11.02 -19.04 -11.38
C GLU A 464 -11.02 -20.44 -10.76
N ASP A 465 -9.91 -21.17 -10.86
CA ASP A 465 -9.70 -22.56 -10.47
C ASP A 465 -8.81 -22.73 -9.23
N GLY A 466 -8.39 -21.64 -8.58
CA GLY A 466 -7.60 -21.72 -7.35
C GLY A 466 -8.42 -22.27 -6.19
N ALA A 467 -7.86 -23.20 -5.43
CA ALA A 467 -8.50 -23.89 -4.32
C ALA A 467 -7.62 -23.88 -3.06
N ALA A 468 -8.23 -23.88 -1.88
CA ALA A 468 -7.48 -23.96 -0.62
C ALA A 468 -6.67 -25.26 -0.50
N LEU A 469 -7.09 -26.30 -1.22
CA LEU A 469 -6.35 -27.57 -1.30
C LEU A 469 -4.93 -27.39 -1.86
N ASP A 470 -4.70 -26.41 -2.72
CA ASP A 470 -3.38 -26.12 -3.29
C ASP A 470 -2.36 -25.66 -2.24
N LEU A 471 -2.83 -25.15 -1.09
CA LEU A 471 -1.99 -24.77 0.05
C LEU A 471 -1.46 -25.98 0.81
N LEU A 472 -2.10 -27.14 0.65
CA LEU A 472 -1.77 -28.34 1.40
C LEU A 472 -0.58 -29.07 0.75
N ARG A 473 0.39 -29.41 1.59
CA ARG A 473 1.52 -30.21 1.12
C ARG A 473 1.06 -31.62 0.75
N PRO A 474 1.45 -32.17 -0.41
CA PRO A 474 1.23 -33.58 -0.74
C PRO A 474 1.80 -34.49 0.34
N LEU A 475 1.10 -35.63 0.60
CA LEU A 475 1.45 -36.55 1.70
C LEU A 475 2.87 -37.10 1.61
N GLU A 476 3.36 -37.36 0.42
CA GLU A 476 4.71 -37.84 0.13
C GLU A 476 5.79 -36.79 0.40
N GLN A 477 5.40 -35.53 0.54
CA GLN A 477 6.29 -34.41 0.84
C GLN A 477 6.16 -33.92 2.30
N ASP A 478 5.29 -34.57 3.10
CA ASP A 478 5.10 -34.20 4.50
C ASP A 478 6.22 -34.81 5.37
N LEU A 479 7.11 -33.94 5.86
CA LEU A 479 8.25 -34.32 6.70
C LEU A 479 7.90 -34.37 8.20
N PHE A 480 6.67 -34.10 8.59
CA PHE A 480 6.22 -34.03 9.99
C PHE A 480 5.36 -35.24 10.41
N ARG A 481 5.34 -36.27 9.61
CA ARG A 481 4.69 -37.56 9.89
C ARG A 481 5.54 -38.47 10.75
#